data_5525e9b7d0b5c84361070f3a7d076d8c
#
_entry.id   5525e9b7d0b5c84361070f3a7d076d8c
#
_cell.length_a   1.000
_cell.length_b   1.000
_cell.length_c   1.000
_cell.angle_alpha   90.00
_cell.angle_beta   90.00
_cell.angle_gamma   90.00
#
_symmetry.space_group_name_H-M   'P 1'
#
loop_
_entity.id
_entity.type
_entity.pdbx_description
1 polymer ?
#
loop_
_entity_poly.entity_id
_entity_poly.type
_entity_poly.pdbx_seq_one_letter_code
_entity_poly.pdbx_strand_id
1 'polypeptide(L)'
;MPPKAVSRDGDTPAGFKNYITPRGYKRLKDEYTYLRIVERPMVVEEVAHAASLGDRSENAEYIYGKKRLREIDRRMRFLHKRLAAAEVVEPSQDRGAAVFFGATVTVAWPDGSEKVFDLIGEDEIEADLGRISWRSPIGQTLMRKKEGDAVRFQHLAEKATLDVVEVIYKVQDLDPPSRWDRHKAAFRDAGKAVVETLELPADTEPDTEPDTGPDTGVDDRDDEVLP
;
A
#
# COMPACT_ATOMS: atom_id res chain seq x y z
N MET A 1 -19.02 13.42 -15.36
CA MET A 1 -18.72 13.57 -13.92
C MET A 1 -17.27 13.16 -13.70
N PRO A 2 -16.42 13.97 -13.06
CA PRO A 2 -15.07 13.56 -12.77
C PRO A 2 -15.08 12.42 -11.74
N PRO A 3 -14.16 11.46 -11.81
CA PRO A 3 -14.05 10.40 -10.81
C PRO A 3 -13.77 11.03 -9.44
N LYS A 4 -14.54 10.62 -8.43
CA LYS A 4 -14.29 11.03 -7.04
C LYS A 4 -12.86 10.65 -6.67
N ALA A 5 -12.08 11.66 -6.27
CA ALA A 5 -10.74 11.46 -5.75
C ALA A 5 -10.79 10.42 -4.62
N VAL A 6 -9.93 9.42 -4.73
CA VAL A 6 -9.70 8.45 -3.64
C VAL A 6 -9.21 9.25 -2.45
N SER A 7 -9.95 9.23 -1.35
CA SER A 7 -9.55 9.91 -0.13
C SER A 7 -8.23 9.31 0.36
N ARG A 8 -7.27 10.17 0.69
CA ARG A 8 -5.92 9.78 1.15
C ARG A 8 -5.91 9.06 2.51
N ASP A 9 -7.05 8.93 3.17
CA ASP A 9 -7.17 8.44 4.54
C ASP A 9 -7.74 7.02 4.68
N GLY A 10 -7.70 6.22 3.59
CA GLY A 10 -8.04 4.78 3.68
C GLY A 10 -9.52 4.49 3.98
N ASP A 11 -10.40 5.45 3.84
CA ASP A 11 -11.85 5.23 3.97
C ASP A 11 -12.36 4.50 2.73
N THR A 12 -12.54 3.20 2.87
CA THR A 12 -13.06 2.33 1.81
C THR A 12 -14.58 2.48 1.77
N PRO A 13 -15.19 2.94 0.65
CA PRO A 13 -16.64 3.06 0.55
C PRO A 13 -17.33 1.73 0.85
N ALA A 14 -18.48 1.76 1.52
CA ALA A 14 -19.29 0.56 1.77
C ALA A 14 -19.57 -0.19 0.44
N GLY A 15 -19.23 -1.48 0.37
CA GLY A 15 -19.31 -2.31 -0.83
C GLY A 15 -18.04 -2.34 -1.68
N PHE A 16 -16.97 -1.69 -1.27
CA PHE A 16 -15.68 -1.76 -1.93
C PHE A 16 -15.00 -3.10 -1.65
N LYS A 17 -14.86 -3.92 -2.70
CA LYS A 17 -14.08 -5.16 -2.63
C LYS A 17 -12.62 -4.84 -2.95
N ASN A 18 -11.73 -5.02 -1.99
CA ASN A 18 -10.29 -4.86 -2.18
C ASN A 18 -9.69 -6.20 -2.62
N TYR A 19 -9.85 -6.55 -3.90
CA TYR A 19 -9.19 -7.74 -4.43
C TYR A 19 -7.68 -7.56 -4.43
N ILE A 20 -6.99 -8.55 -3.92
CA ILE A 20 -5.54 -8.60 -3.84
C ILE A 20 -5.04 -10.00 -4.19
N THR A 21 -3.87 -10.10 -4.83
CA THR A 21 -3.24 -11.40 -5.07
C THR A 21 -2.62 -11.95 -3.78
N PRO A 22 -2.39 -13.28 -3.69
CA PRO A 22 -1.65 -13.87 -2.55
C PRO A 22 -0.28 -13.22 -2.34
N ARG A 23 0.40 -12.87 -3.44
CA ARG A 23 1.68 -12.17 -3.44
C ARG A 23 1.55 -10.78 -2.81
N GLY A 24 0.58 -9.99 -3.27
CA GLY A 24 0.36 -8.65 -2.74
C GLY A 24 -0.04 -8.65 -1.27
N TYR A 25 -0.91 -9.57 -0.89
CA TYR A 25 -1.30 -9.76 0.51
C TYR A 25 -0.09 -10.08 1.39
N LYS A 26 0.76 -11.02 0.95
CA LYS A 26 2.00 -11.35 1.67
C LYS A 26 2.89 -10.12 1.82
N ARG A 27 3.08 -9.33 0.75
CA ARG A 27 3.91 -8.12 0.77
C ARG A 27 3.42 -7.11 1.82
N LEU A 28 2.11 -6.82 1.84
CA LEU A 28 1.53 -5.90 2.83
C LEU A 28 1.65 -6.45 4.25
N LYS A 29 1.40 -7.75 4.44
CA LYS A 29 1.52 -8.42 5.74
C LYS A 29 2.96 -8.41 6.26
N ASP A 30 3.92 -8.68 5.41
CA ASP A 30 5.34 -8.66 5.75
C ASP A 30 5.81 -7.25 6.14
N GLU A 31 5.37 -6.21 5.41
CA GLU A 31 5.65 -4.83 5.73
C GLU A 31 5.06 -4.45 7.10
N TYR A 32 3.78 -4.75 7.32
CA TYR A 32 3.12 -4.49 8.60
C TYR A 32 3.83 -5.16 9.77
N THR A 33 4.21 -6.42 9.59
CA THR A 33 4.90 -7.22 10.60
C THR A 33 6.27 -6.64 10.92
N TYR A 34 7.04 -6.26 9.88
CA TYR A 34 8.35 -5.64 10.06
C TYR A 34 8.26 -4.31 10.82
N LEU A 35 7.32 -3.45 10.44
CA LEU A 35 7.11 -2.17 11.13
C LEU A 35 6.76 -2.38 12.61
N ARG A 36 5.87 -3.35 12.90
CA ARG A 36 5.38 -3.61 14.25
C ARG A 36 6.43 -4.24 15.16
N ILE A 37 7.15 -5.24 14.65
CA ILE A 37 8.02 -6.11 15.47
C ILE A 37 9.45 -5.59 15.53
N VAL A 38 9.91 -4.91 14.48
CA VAL A 38 11.32 -4.52 14.34
C VAL A 38 11.48 -3.01 14.40
N GLU A 39 10.93 -2.29 13.43
CA GLU A 39 11.26 -0.88 13.26
C GLU A 39 10.69 0.00 14.39
N ARG A 40 9.41 -0.19 14.73
CA ARG A 40 8.79 0.61 15.80
C ARG A 40 9.47 0.47 17.15
N PRO A 41 9.76 -0.75 17.67
CA PRO A 41 10.48 -0.92 18.93
C PRO A 41 11.87 -0.26 18.91
N MET A 42 12.63 -0.41 17.83
CA MET A 42 13.95 0.23 17.67
C MET A 42 13.85 1.75 17.78
N VAL A 43 12.92 2.37 17.05
CA VAL A 43 12.75 3.82 17.10
C VAL A 43 12.24 4.29 18.46
N VAL A 44 11.44 3.49 19.19
CA VAL A 44 11.03 3.79 20.56
C VAL A 44 12.24 3.83 21.50
N GLU A 45 13.16 2.87 21.39
CA GLU A 45 14.40 2.86 22.19
C GLU A 45 15.29 4.07 21.86
N GLU A 46 15.44 4.41 20.57
CA GLU A 46 16.19 5.59 20.13
C GLU A 46 15.61 6.87 20.72
N VAL A 47 14.28 7.04 20.66
CA VAL A 47 13.59 8.20 21.24
C VAL A 47 13.73 8.24 22.75
N ALA A 48 13.63 7.09 23.44
CA ALA A 48 13.83 7.03 24.89
C ALA A 48 15.26 7.39 25.28
N HIS A 49 16.23 6.90 24.53
CA HIS A 49 17.64 7.25 24.72
C HIS A 49 17.87 8.76 24.52
N ALA A 50 17.42 9.31 23.39
CA ALA A 50 17.53 10.73 23.12
C ALA A 50 16.87 11.60 24.20
N ALA A 51 15.71 11.16 24.73
CA ALA A 51 15.00 11.87 25.80
C ALA A 51 15.77 11.87 27.13
N SER A 52 16.67 10.92 27.36
CA SER A 52 17.49 10.84 28.56
C SER A 52 18.72 11.76 28.53
N LEU A 53 19.13 12.25 27.36
CA LEU A 53 20.35 13.03 27.17
C LEU A 53 20.22 14.54 27.46
N GLY A 54 19.03 15.04 27.85
CA GLY A 54 18.84 16.44 28.21
C GLY A 54 17.60 17.10 27.67
N ASP A 55 17.70 18.39 27.31
CA ASP A 55 16.55 19.17 26.85
C ASP A 55 15.94 18.63 25.56
N ARG A 56 14.68 18.18 25.66
CA ARG A 56 13.92 17.58 24.57
C ARG A 56 13.58 18.58 23.47
N SER A 57 13.51 19.86 23.79
CA SER A 57 13.10 20.90 22.82
C SER A 57 14.20 21.22 21.80
N GLU A 58 15.47 21.08 22.17
CA GLU A 58 16.63 21.33 21.30
C GLU A 58 17.26 20.05 20.78
N ASN A 59 16.81 18.86 21.23
CA ASN A 59 17.35 17.58 20.83
C ASN A 59 16.78 17.13 19.48
N ALA A 60 17.55 17.34 18.42
CA ALA A 60 17.16 16.97 17.05
C ALA A 60 16.83 15.48 16.91
N GLU A 61 17.56 14.57 17.59
CA GLU A 61 17.32 13.13 17.52
C GLU A 61 15.96 12.77 18.13
N TYR A 62 15.60 13.39 19.25
CA TYR A 62 14.28 13.22 19.86
C TYR A 62 13.17 13.68 18.93
N ILE A 63 13.30 14.87 18.31
CA ILE A 63 12.30 15.42 17.39
C ILE A 63 12.15 14.53 16.15
N TYR A 64 13.26 14.09 15.56
CA TYR A 64 13.25 13.18 14.40
C TYR A 64 12.66 11.82 14.74
N GLY A 65 13.01 11.24 15.85
CA GLY A 65 12.49 9.97 16.30
C GLY A 65 10.97 10.03 16.53
N LYS A 66 10.48 11.08 17.21
CA LYS A 66 9.01 11.31 17.36
C LYS A 66 8.30 11.46 16.00
N LYS A 67 8.89 12.17 15.05
CA LYS A 67 8.36 12.27 13.69
C LYS A 67 8.29 10.89 13.02
N ARG A 68 9.37 10.11 13.13
CA ARG A 68 9.44 8.76 12.55
C ARG A 68 8.39 7.83 13.16
N LEU A 69 8.18 7.86 14.48
CA LEU A 69 7.13 7.08 15.13
C LEU A 69 5.74 7.40 14.57
N ARG A 70 5.39 8.68 14.41
CA ARG A 70 4.11 9.08 13.81
C ARG A 70 3.96 8.57 12.37
N GLU A 71 5.02 8.54 11.58
CA GLU A 71 5.02 7.99 10.21
C GLU A 71 4.79 6.48 10.24
N ILE A 72 5.49 5.74 11.11
CA ILE A 72 5.33 4.30 11.30
C ILE A 72 3.89 3.98 11.72
N ASP A 73 3.36 4.66 12.73
CA ASP A 73 2.01 4.43 13.25
C ASP A 73 0.94 4.73 12.18
N ARG A 74 1.13 5.80 11.40
CA ARG A 74 0.25 6.12 10.26
C ARG A 74 0.30 5.01 9.20
N ARG A 75 1.51 4.52 8.86
CA ARG A 75 1.67 3.45 7.87
C ARG A 75 1.08 2.14 8.37
N MET A 76 1.27 1.80 9.64
CA MET A 76 0.69 0.61 10.25
C MET A 76 -0.85 0.65 10.23
N ARG A 77 -1.48 1.79 10.61
CA ARG A 77 -2.94 1.95 10.50
C ARG A 77 -3.43 1.77 9.08
N PHE A 78 -2.75 2.35 8.11
CA PHE A 78 -3.09 2.17 6.69
C PHE A 78 -3.02 0.69 6.28
N LEU A 79 -1.90 0.01 6.56
CA LEU A 79 -1.70 -1.39 6.22
C LEU A 79 -2.74 -2.29 6.90
N HIS A 80 -3.04 -2.05 8.17
CA HIS A 80 -4.05 -2.78 8.92
C HIS A 80 -5.44 -2.67 8.25
N LYS A 81 -5.88 -1.44 7.93
CA LYS A 81 -7.16 -1.22 7.23
C LYS A 81 -7.19 -1.92 5.86
N ARG A 82 -6.08 -1.88 5.10
CA ARG A 82 -6.02 -2.52 3.78
C ARG A 82 -6.05 -4.04 3.89
N LEU A 83 -5.32 -4.63 4.84
CA LEU A 83 -5.30 -6.06 5.11
C LEU A 83 -6.67 -6.58 5.60
N ALA A 84 -7.33 -5.84 6.49
CA ALA A 84 -8.65 -6.18 6.99
C ALA A 84 -9.74 -6.16 5.90
N ALA A 85 -9.62 -5.26 4.92
CA ALA A 85 -10.55 -5.17 3.79
C ALA A 85 -10.16 -6.06 2.60
N ALA A 86 -9.02 -6.76 2.66
CA ALA A 86 -8.50 -7.53 1.55
C ALA A 86 -9.26 -8.83 1.31
N GLU A 87 -9.67 -9.04 0.06
CA GLU A 87 -10.20 -10.31 -0.44
C GLU A 87 -9.13 -10.95 -1.33
N VAL A 88 -8.46 -11.99 -0.83
CA VAL A 88 -7.38 -12.64 -1.57
C VAL A 88 -7.97 -13.50 -2.68
N VAL A 89 -7.57 -13.21 -3.91
CA VAL A 89 -8.04 -13.92 -5.12
C VAL A 89 -6.84 -14.49 -5.84
N GLU A 90 -6.80 -15.82 -5.96
CA GLU A 90 -5.78 -16.51 -6.74
C GLU A 90 -6.07 -16.40 -8.24
N PRO A 91 -5.05 -16.10 -9.06
CA PRO A 91 -5.14 -16.24 -10.50
C PRO A 91 -5.46 -17.70 -10.86
N SER A 92 -6.57 -17.95 -11.56
CA SER A 92 -6.99 -19.30 -11.90
C SER A 92 -6.97 -19.48 -13.42
N GLN A 93 -6.32 -20.53 -13.88
CA GLN A 93 -6.28 -20.95 -15.29
C GLN A 93 -7.65 -21.45 -15.80
N ASP A 94 -8.56 -21.82 -14.89
CA ASP A 94 -9.89 -22.34 -15.25
C ASP A 94 -10.84 -21.30 -15.82
N ARG A 95 -10.40 -20.04 -15.92
CA ARG A 95 -11.22 -18.92 -16.46
C ARG A 95 -11.15 -18.79 -17.98
N GLY A 96 -10.37 -19.65 -18.64
CA GLY A 96 -10.21 -19.68 -20.10
C GLY A 96 -9.57 -18.40 -20.65
N ALA A 97 -9.83 -18.10 -21.93
CA ALA A 97 -9.28 -16.95 -22.65
C ALA A 97 -9.94 -15.60 -22.28
N ALA A 98 -10.78 -15.54 -21.24
CA ALA A 98 -11.44 -14.31 -20.81
C ALA A 98 -10.64 -13.59 -19.73
N VAL A 99 -10.56 -12.27 -19.82
CA VAL A 99 -9.83 -11.41 -18.91
C VAL A 99 -10.58 -11.19 -17.61
N PHE A 100 -10.02 -11.64 -16.49
CA PHE A 100 -10.48 -11.38 -15.12
C PHE A 100 -9.33 -10.89 -14.26
N PHE A 101 -9.62 -10.65 -12.98
CA PHE A 101 -8.59 -10.31 -11.99
C PHE A 101 -7.50 -11.38 -11.96
N GLY A 102 -6.24 -10.97 -11.95
CA GLY A 102 -5.07 -11.83 -11.96
C GLY A 102 -4.60 -12.27 -13.34
N ALA A 103 -5.30 -11.85 -14.43
CA ALA A 103 -4.85 -12.13 -15.79
C ALA A 103 -3.63 -11.30 -16.18
N THR A 104 -2.72 -11.91 -16.93
CA THR A 104 -1.70 -11.24 -17.73
C THR A 104 -2.23 -11.13 -19.16
N VAL A 105 -2.37 -9.91 -19.66
CA VAL A 105 -2.99 -9.62 -20.96
C VAL A 105 -1.98 -8.92 -21.86
N THR A 106 -1.73 -9.49 -23.03
CA THR A 106 -0.97 -8.84 -24.10
C THR A 106 -1.96 -8.09 -25.01
N VAL A 107 -1.72 -6.81 -25.20
CA VAL A 107 -2.54 -5.97 -26.09
C VAL A 107 -1.68 -5.33 -27.17
N ALA A 108 -2.19 -5.31 -28.42
CA ALA A 108 -1.58 -4.60 -29.52
C ALA A 108 -2.23 -3.20 -29.67
N TRP A 109 -1.40 -2.21 -29.89
CA TRP A 109 -1.80 -0.83 -30.17
C TRP A 109 -1.89 -0.59 -31.68
N PRO A 110 -2.60 0.47 -32.14
CA PRO A 110 -2.76 0.76 -33.57
C PRO A 110 -1.43 1.00 -34.32
N ASP A 111 -0.37 1.35 -33.60
CA ASP A 111 0.97 1.54 -34.14
C ASP A 111 1.77 0.21 -34.28
N GLY A 112 1.15 -0.92 -33.94
CA GLY A 112 1.77 -2.23 -33.95
C GLY A 112 2.62 -2.56 -32.74
N SER A 113 2.72 -1.65 -31.75
CA SER A 113 3.40 -1.96 -30.49
C SER A 113 2.56 -2.86 -29.60
N GLU A 114 3.20 -3.77 -28.89
CA GLU A 114 2.55 -4.63 -27.90
C GLU A 114 2.94 -4.22 -26.49
N LYS A 115 1.97 -4.30 -25.58
CA LYS A 115 2.19 -4.09 -24.14
C LYS A 115 1.55 -5.20 -23.35
N VAL A 116 2.24 -5.64 -22.32
CA VAL A 116 1.77 -6.68 -21.40
C VAL A 116 1.31 -6.03 -20.11
N PHE A 117 0.12 -6.37 -19.65
CA PHE A 117 -0.45 -5.88 -18.42
C PHE A 117 -0.85 -7.02 -17.50
N ASP A 118 -0.39 -6.97 -16.25
CA ASP A 118 -0.90 -7.81 -15.17
C ASP A 118 -2.03 -7.07 -14.45
N LEU A 119 -3.24 -7.63 -14.47
CA LEU A 119 -4.42 -7.04 -13.82
C LEU A 119 -4.50 -7.44 -12.35
N ILE A 120 -4.00 -6.59 -11.48
CA ILE A 120 -3.81 -6.85 -10.05
C ILE A 120 -4.61 -5.88 -9.17
N GLY A 121 -4.43 -5.99 -7.84
CA GLY A 121 -5.06 -5.11 -6.86
C GLY A 121 -4.51 -3.67 -6.88
N GLU A 122 -5.26 -2.76 -6.27
CA GLU A 122 -4.85 -1.35 -6.16
C GLU A 122 -3.59 -1.16 -5.31
N ASP A 123 -3.35 -2.06 -4.35
CA ASP A 123 -2.19 -2.01 -3.45
C ASP A 123 -0.92 -2.60 -4.06
N GLU A 124 -1.01 -3.13 -5.28
CA GLU A 124 0.06 -3.90 -5.92
C GLU A 124 0.64 -3.23 -7.17
N ILE A 125 0.17 -2.01 -7.49
CA ILE A 125 0.52 -1.31 -8.72
C ILE A 125 2.03 -1.08 -8.81
N GLU A 126 2.61 -1.51 -9.93
CA GLU A 126 3.99 -1.29 -10.35
C GLU A 126 4.00 -1.00 -11.86
N ALA A 127 3.71 0.25 -12.21
CA ALA A 127 3.47 0.64 -13.61
C ALA A 127 4.66 0.33 -14.54
N ASP A 128 5.88 0.46 -14.04
CA ASP A 128 7.12 0.18 -14.77
C ASP A 128 7.24 -1.30 -15.19
N LEU A 129 6.55 -2.19 -14.46
CA LEU A 129 6.51 -3.63 -14.75
C LEU A 129 5.20 -4.06 -15.44
N GLY A 130 4.39 -3.12 -15.92
CA GLY A 130 3.09 -3.42 -16.52
C GLY A 130 2.02 -3.89 -15.52
N ARG A 131 2.28 -3.82 -14.21
CA ARG A 131 1.34 -4.20 -13.17
C ARG A 131 0.38 -3.07 -12.88
N ILE A 132 -0.86 -3.22 -13.32
CA ILE A 132 -1.89 -2.19 -13.23
C ILE A 132 -3.09 -2.65 -12.42
N SER A 133 -3.78 -1.70 -11.81
CA SER A 133 -5.04 -2.02 -11.13
C SER A 133 -6.10 -2.48 -12.12
N TRP A 134 -6.81 -3.57 -11.79
CA TRP A 134 -8.00 -3.98 -12.52
C TRP A 134 -9.08 -2.88 -12.59
N ARG A 135 -9.01 -1.89 -11.70
CA ARG A 135 -9.89 -0.71 -11.65
C ARG A 135 -9.36 0.48 -12.45
N SER A 136 -8.13 0.43 -12.95
CA SER A 136 -7.61 1.47 -13.82
C SER A 136 -8.46 1.59 -15.09
N PRO A 137 -8.47 2.73 -15.80
CA PRO A 137 -9.25 2.89 -17.02
C PRO A 137 -8.97 1.79 -18.05
N ILE A 138 -7.72 1.43 -18.25
CA ILE A 138 -7.35 0.34 -19.16
C ILE A 138 -7.73 -1.02 -18.57
N GLY A 139 -7.53 -1.26 -17.28
CA GLY A 139 -7.94 -2.49 -16.61
C GLY A 139 -9.45 -2.74 -16.76
N GLN A 140 -10.29 -1.72 -16.48
CA GLN A 140 -11.74 -1.83 -16.65
C GLN A 140 -12.15 -2.08 -18.11
N THR A 141 -11.43 -1.50 -19.05
CA THR A 141 -11.69 -1.69 -20.48
C THR A 141 -11.40 -3.11 -20.94
N LEU A 142 -10.35 -3.74 -20.37
CA LEU A 142 -9.95 -5.11 -20.70
C LEU A 142 -10.79 -6.17 -19.96
N MET A 143 -11.36 -5.87 -18.80
CA MET A 143 -12.13 -6.83 -18.02
C MET A 143 -13.25 -7.48 -18.85
N ARG A 144 -13.37 -8.81 -18.75
CA ARG A 144 -14.35 -9.67 -19.44
C ARG A 144 -14.15 -9.75 -20.95
N LYS A 145 -13.07 -9.20 -21.49
CA LYS A 145 -12.70 -9.36 -22.90
C LYS A 145 -12.01 -10.70 -23.11
N LYS A 146 -11.89 -11.11 -24.37
CA LYS A 146 -11.27 -12.38 -24.76
C LYS A 146 -10.17 -12.11 -25.79
N GLU A 147 -9.31 -13.10 -25.97
CA GLU A 147 -8.38 -13.11 -27.10
C GLU A 147 -9.11 -12.88 -28.41
N GLY A 148 -8.55 -12.02 -29.27
CA GLY A 148 -9.12 -11.60 -30.54
C GLY A 148 -10.15 -10.47 -30.45
N ASP A 149 -10.52 -10.01 -29.24
CA ASP A 149 -11.45 -8.87 -29.11
C ASP A 149 -10.73 -7.55 -29.40
N ALA A 150 -11.38 -6.70 -30.24
CA ALA A 150 -11.00 -5.31 -30.42
C ALA A 150 -11.71 -4.42 -29.39
N VAL A 151 -10.95 -3.65 -28.62
CA VAL A 151 -11.44 -2.90 -27.47
C VAL A 151 -11.19 -1.41 -27.64
N ARG A 152 -12.23 -0.59 -27.50
CA ARG A 152 -12.08 0.86 -27.53
C ARG A 152 -11.61 1.35 -26.16
N PHE A 153 -10.39 1.87 -26.13
CA PHE A 153 -9.82 2.53 -24.95
C PHE A 153 -9.95 4.04 -25.12
N GLN A 154 -10.42 4.70 -24.07
CA GLN A 154 -10.45 6.16 -24.00
C GLN A 154 -10.11 6.61 -22.59
N HIS A 155 -9.05 7.38 -22.46
CA HIS A 155 -8.67 8.00 -21.20
C HIS A 155 -8.07 9.39 -21.47
N LEU A 156 -8.64 10.41 -20.84
CA LEU A 156 -8.29 11.81 -21.09
C LEU A 156 -8.40 12.17 -22.59
N ALA A 157 -7.30 12.58 -23.22
CA ALA A 157 -7.21 12.91 -24.64
C ALA A 157 -6.82 11.71 -25.52
N GLU A 158 -6.44 10.59 -24.92
CA GLU A 158 -6.00 9.40 -25.62
C GLU A 158 -7.20 8.53 -26.02
N LYS A 159 -7.28 8.19 -27.31
CA LYS A 159 -8.27 7.27 -27.86
C LYS A 159 -7.57 6.28 -28.75
N ALA A 160 -7.74 5.00 -28.45
CA ALA A 160 -7.17 3.95 -29.26
C ALA A 160 -8.13 2.75 -29.35
N THR A 161 -8.01 1.97 -30.41
CA THR A 161 -8.57 0.62 -30.46
C THR A 161 -7.44 -0.33 -30.19
N LEU A 162 -7.58 -1.13 -29.15
CA LEU A 162 -6.59 -2.10 -28.71
C LEU A 162 -7.08 -3.49 -29.08
N ASP A 163 -6.20 -4.33 -29.60
CA ASP A 163 -6.53 -5.72 -29.87
C ASP A 163 -5.97 -6.60 -28.73
N VAL A 164 -6.82 -7.44 -28.15
CA VAL A 164 -6.40 -8.40 -27.13
C VAL A 164 -5.73 -9.57 -27.84
N VAL A 165 -4.41 -9.68 -27.72
CA VAL A 165 -3.60 -10.68 -28.44
C VAL A 165 -3.57 -12.00 -27.68
N GLU A 166 -3.35 -11.93 -26.36
CA GLU A 166 -3.18 -13.12 -25.51
C GLU A 166 -3.70 -12.86 -24.10
N VAL A 167 -4.31 -13.87 -23.49
CA VAL A 167 -4.76 -13.85 -22.10
C VAL A 167 -4.23 -15.08 -21.37
N ILE A 168 -3.32 -14.89 -20.44
CA ILE A 168 -2.74 -15.99 -19.64
C ILE A 168 -2.89 -15.72 -18.15
N TYR A 169 -2.93 -16.78 -17.37
CA TYR A 169 -2.91 -16.73 -15.92
C TYR A 169 -1.62 -17.37 -15.42
N LYS A 170 -0.67 -16.55 -15.03
CA LYS A 170 0.62 -17.01 -14.50
C LYS A 170 0.52 -17.22 -13.00
N VAL A 171 1.16 -18.25 -12.50
CA VAL A 171 1.54 -18.27 -11.08
C VAL A 171 2.50 -17.10 -10.90
N GLN A 172 2.10 -16.13 -10.08
CA GLN A 172 2.93 -14.95 -9.86
C GLN A 172 4.23 -15.37 -9.17
N ASP A 173 5.36 -15.00 -9.76
CA ASP A 173 6.66 -15.22 -9.15
C ASP A 173 6.70 -14.54 -7.79
N LEU A 174 7.33 -15.18 -6.84
CA LEU A 174 7.55 -14.59 -5.52
C LEU A 174 8.44 -13.35 -5.67
N ASP A 175 8.06 -12.30 -4.99
CA ASP A 175 8.92 -11.13 -4.85
C ASP A 175 10.28 -11.52 -4.23
N PRO A 176 11.33 -10.74 -4.49
CA PRO A 176 12.56 -10.90 -3.73
C PRO A 176 12.24 -10.82 -2.22
N PRO A 177 13.03 -11.49 -1.36
CA PRO A 177 12.76 -11.54 0.07
C PRO A 177 12.46 -10.16 0.67
N SER A 178 11.32 -10.03 1.33
CA SER A 178 10.92 -8.79 2.01
C SER A 178 11.90 -8.43 3.13
N ARG A 179 11.79 -7.22 3.68
CA ARG A 179 12.56 -6.84 4.89
C ARG A 179 12.27 -7.81 6.04
N TRP A 180 11.03 -8.26 6.16
CA TRP A 180 10.63 -9.23 7.16
C TRP A 180 11.24 -10.61 6.90
N ASP A 181 11.26 -11.10 5.67
CA ASP A 181 11.88 -12.37 5.34
C ASP A 181 13.38 -12.37 5.65
N ARG A 182 14.08 -11.28 5.31
CA ARG A 182 15.51 -11.11 5.65
C ARG A 182 15.73 -11.06 7.16
N HIS A 183 14.85 -10.39 7.91
CA HIS A 183 14.92 -10.34 9.36
C HIS A 183 14.71 -11.72 10.00
N LYS A 184 13.68 -12.47 9.54
CA LYS A 184 13.44 -13.84 9.99
C LYS A 184 14.64 -14.76 9.72
N ALA A 185 15.26 -14.64 8.55
CA ALA A 185 16.45 -15.42 8.19
C ALA A 185 17.60 -15.12 9.17
N ALA A 186 17.91 -13.84 9.40
CA ALA A 186 18.95 -13.43 10.33
C ALA A 186 18.71 -13.93 11.77
N PHE A 187 17.45 -13.94 12.25
CA PHE A 187 17.09 -14.48 13.57
C PHE A 187 17.27 -15.99 13.65
N ARG A 188 16.91 -16.73 12.60
CA ARG A 188 17.10 -18.16 12.52
C ARG A 188 18.59 -18.53 12.53
N ASP A 189 19.39 -17.80 11.76
CA ASP A 189 20.84 -18.01 11.71
C ASP A 189 21.51 -17.69 13.06
N ALA A 190 20.94 -16.74 13.82
CA ALA A 190 21.38 -16.44 15.19
C ALA A 190 20.85 -17.42 16.26
N GLY A 191 20.12 -18.47 15.88
CA GLY A 191 19.54 -19.45 16.82
C GLY A 191 18.41 -18.91 17.70
N LYS A 192 17.79 -17.81 17.34
CA LYS A 192 16.69 -17.17 18.07
C LYS A 192 15.34 -17.55 17.47
N ALA A 193 14.37 -17.91 18.32
CA ALA A 193 13.00 -18.15 17.88
C ALA A 193 12.33 -16.84 17.47
N VAL A 194 11.79 -16.81 16.25
CA VAL A 194 10.90 -15.71 15.80
C VAL A 194 9.49 -16.04 16.26
N VAL A 195 8.88 -15.15 17.03
CA VAL A 195 7.47 -15.29 17.42
C VAL A 195 6.61 -15.02 16.18
N GLU A 196 6.12 -16.07 15.56
CA GLU A 196 5.39 -16.02 14.29
C GLU A 196 3.87 -15.83 14.49
N THR A 197 3.39 -15.83 15.72
CA THR A 197 1.99 -15.66 16.07
C THR A 197 1.57 -14.20 15.96
N LEU A 198 1.31 -13.76 14.73
CA LEU A 198 0.67 -12.48 14.47
C LEU A 198 -0.70 -12.70 13.85
N GLU A 199 -1.66 -13.01 14.70
CA GLU A 199 -3.04 -12.66 14.41
C GLU A 199 -3.12 -11.14 14.29
N LEU A 200 -3.79 -10.63 13.25
CA LEU A 200 -4.11 -9.21 13.19
C LEU A 200 -4.87 -8.87 14.49
N PRO A 201 -4.44 -7.88 15.28
CA PRO A 201 -5.17 -7.53 16.48
C PRO A 201 -6.61 -7.19 16.09
N ALA A 202 -7.57 -7.76 16.81
CA ALA A 202 -8.93 -7.29 16.75
C ALA A 202 -8.92 -5.79 17.06
N ASP A 203 -9.54 -4.99 16.22
CA ASP A 203 -9.78 -3.53 16.21
C ASP A 203 -9.42 -2.70 17.48
N THR A 204 -8.30 -2.95 18.10
CA THR A 204 -7.76 -2.07 19.13
C THR A 204 -7.07 -0.92 18.40
N GLU A 205 -7.77 0.19 18.29
CA GLU A 205 -7.14 1.45 17.88
C GLU A 205 -5.94 1.70 18.80
N PRO A 206 -4.75 2.03 18.21
CA PRO A 206 -3.62 2.42 19.05
C PRO A 206 -4.06 3.63 19.88
N ASP A 207 -3.84 3.57 21.19
CA ASP A 207 -4.08 4.66 22.13
C ASP A 207 -3.48 5.96 21.55
N THR A 208 -4.33 6.78 20.99
CA THR A 208 -4.00 8.14 20.65
C THR A 208 -4.11 8.94 21.94
N GLU A 209 -3.05 8.93 22.73
CA GLU A 209 -2.92 10.01 23.72
C GLU A 209 -2.99 11.33 22.96
N PRO A 210 -3.95 12.21 23.31
CA PRO A 210 -3.98 13.53 22.71
C PRO A 210 -2.64 14.21 23.00
N ASP A 211 -1.98 14.67 21.93
CA ASP A 211 -0.78 15.50 22.04
C ASP A 211 -1.18 16.83 22.73
N THR A 212 -1.17 16.84 24.04
CA THR A 212 -1.24 18.06 24.83
C THR A 212 0.14 18.70 24.82
N GLY A 213 0.56 19.13 23.63
CA GLY A 213 1.64 20.08 23.50
C GLY A 213 1.24 21.37 24.25
N PRO A 214 2.18 22.06 24.90
CA PRO A 214 1.87 23.31 25.57
C PRO A 214 1.32 24.28 24.53
N ASP A 215 0.06 24.65 24.72
CA ASP A 215 -0.59 25.78 24.06
C ASP A 215 0.20 27.04 24.44
N THR A 216 1.16 27.43 23.61
CA THR A 216 1.76 28.75 23.71
C THR A 216 0.77 29.75 23.12
N GLY A 217 -0.24 30.08 23.94
CA GLY A 217 -1.08 31.22 23.69
C GLY A 217 -0.20 32.46 23.64
N VAL A 218 0.09 32.93 22.46
CA VAL A 218 0.58 34.25 22.21
C VAL A 218 -0.62 35.17 22.40
N ASP A 219 -0.67 35.80 23.57
CA ASP A 219 -1.66 36.85 23.90
C ASP A 219 -1.22 38.14 23.21
N ASP A 220 -1.61 38.33 21.95
CA ASP A 220 -1.49 39.62 21.23
C ASP A 220 -2.61 40.58 21.68
N ARG A 221 -2.46 41.13 22.87
CA ARG A 221 -3.14 42.32 23.28
C ARG A 221 -2.10 43.33 23.77
N ASP A 222 -1.69 44.23 22.89
CA ASP A 222 -1.31 45.61 23.24
C ASP A 222 -0.95 46.36 21.95
N ASP A 223 -1.95 46.97 21.33
CA ASP A 223 -1.78 48.16 20.51
C ASP A 223 -2.94 49.14 20.83
N GLU A 224 -2.79 49.75 21.98
CA GLU A 224 -3.58 50.92 22.34
C GLU A 224 -2.84 52.17 21.85
N VAL A 225 -3.30 52.71 20.73
CA VAL A 225 -2.85 53.99 20.20
C VAL A 225 -3.72 55.09 20.77
N LEU A 226 -3.11 56.03 21.47
CA LEU A 226 -3.63 57.36 21.80
C LEU A 226 -2.54 58.40 21.57
N PRO A 227 -2.92 59.64 21.42
CA PRO A 227 -4.05 60.32 20.78
C PRO A 227 -3.66 61.02 19.46
#